data_c027b3f8b52cff9cddbb380e28756e4c
#
_entry.id   c027b3f8b52cff9cddbb380e28756e4c
#
_cell.length_a   1.000
_cell.length_b   1.000
_cell.length_c   1.000
_cell.angle_alpha   90.00
_cell.angle_beta   90.00
_cell.angle_gamma   90.00
#
_symmetry.space_group_name_H-M   'P 1'
#
loop_
_entity.id
_entity.type
_entity.pdbx_description
1 polymer ?
#
loop_
_entity_poly.entity_id
_entity_poly.type
_entity_poly.pdbx_seq_one_letter_code
_entity_poly.pdbx_strand_id
1 'polypeptide(L)'
;MAIIKKILNLEINDDYIRLVFLRKSHKKVFIDKSIIKEINFDIKNDSNSIEKIKYIEDVVRFVKEEIGKSKILYKNLYFNIQIQDIVIRNVEVLNTKKKRDILSMIEFEITQYIPININNHEIKYNIIKAKNEKLNVHESLCQKSINQLIKNITENIKINPKTININFNILQKLINLNLIENFSEEGVFIECKKSQLIINITKDKKIRETYLLSKEGKSYEFIKRLLRDFKYVYYYGIENCFIEEYFKYTDKSIEVNPLRLKDKVKVENNFDADLEDNRINYISNIGMII
;
A
#
# COMPACT_ATOMS: atom_id res chain seq x y z
N MET A 1 33.05 4.80 4.43
CA MET A 1 32.23 4.21 3.35
C MET A 1 30.78 4.14 3.79
N ALA A 2 29.87 4.64 2.98
CA ALA A 2 28.43 4.53 3.31
C ALA A 2 27.99 3.08 3.08
N ILE A 3 27.31 2.49 4.07
CA ILE A 3 26.75 1.13 3.95
C ILE A 3 25.60 1.15 2.97
N ILE A 4 25.73 0.44 1.86
CA ILE A 4 24.65 0.25 0.88
C ILE A 4 23.85 -1.00 1.27
N LYS A 5 22.58 -0.79 1.61
CA LYS A 5 21.63 -1.90 1.88
C LYS A 5 20.96 -2.30 0.57
N LYS A 6 21.05 -3.59 0.23
CA LYS A 6 20.36 -4.20 -0.91
C LYS A 6 19.04 -4.79 -0.42
N ILE A 7 17.95 -4.42 -1.07
CA ILE A 7 16.59 -4.67 -0.62
C ILE A 7 15.76 -5.21 -1.78
N LEU A 8 15.01 -6.27 -1.51
CA LEU A 8 13.93 -6.72 -2.36
C LEU A 8 12.61 -6.24 -1.79
N ASN A 9 11.76 -5.71 -2.65
CA ASN A 9 10.38 -5.41 -2.30
C ASN A 9 9.45 -6.22 -3.21
N LEU A 10 8.60 -7.03 -2.61
CA LEU A 10 7.57 -7.80 -3.30
C LEU A 10 6.22 -7.16 -2.98
N GLU A 11 5.62 -6.61 -4.00
CA GLU A 11 4.27 -6.08 -3.97
C GLU A 11 3.31 -7.14 -4.47
N ILE A 12 2.27 -7.44 -3.67
CA ILE A 12 1.23 -8.42 -3.97
C ILE A 12 -0.09 -7.68 -4.11
N ASN A 13 -0.69 -7.78 -5.29
CA ASN A 13 -2.02 -7.27 -5.60
C ASN A 13 -2.90 -8.42 -6.11
N ASP A 14 -4.18 -8.18 -6.32
CA ASP A 14 -5.12 -9.22 -6.75
C ASP A 14 -4.80 -9.80 -8.13
N ASP A 15 -4.30 -8.98 -9.05
CA ASP A 15 -4.11 -9.31 -10.46
C ASP A 15 -2.65 -9.35 -10.91
N TYR A 16 -1.71 -8.92 -10.05
CA TYR A 16 -0.29 -8.98 -10.36
C TYR A 16 0.58 -9.01 -9.11
N ILE A 17 1.80 -9.46 -9.28
CA ILE A 17 2.90 -9.25 -8.37
C ILE A 17 3.96 -8.37 -9.02
N ARG A 18 4.62 -7.55 -8.22
CA ARG A 18 5.71 -6.68 -8.66
C ARG A 18 6.93 -6.89 -7.77
N LEU A 19 8.05 -7.24 -8.38
CA LEU A 19 9.33 -7.37 -7.69
C LEU A 19 10.20 -6.17 -8.01
N VAL A 20 10.59 -5.40 -6.99
CA VAL A 20 11.44 -4.23 -7.12
C VAL A 20 12.76 -4.45 -6.40
N PHE A 21 13.85 -4.26 -7.13
CA PHE A 21 15.22 -4.35 -6.66
C PHE A 21 15.69 -2.95 -6.28
N LEU A 22 16.02 -2.76 -5.02
CA LEU A 22 16.33 -1.46 -4.44
C LEU A 22 17.69 -1.48 -3.73
N ARG A 23 18.37 -0.34 -3.78
CA ARG A 23 19.52 -0.07 -2.91
C ARG A 23 19.25 1.20 -2.11
N LYS A 24 19.59 1.17 -0.84
CA LYS A 24 19.48 2.34 0.04
C LYS A 24 20.86 2.67 0.62
N SER A 25 21.26 3.91 0.45
CA SER A 25 22.46 4.46 1.06
C SER A 25 22.12 5.79 1.73
N HIS A 26 22.09 5.81 3.06
CA HIS A 26 21.72 6.98 3.87
C HIS A 26 20.41 7.61 3.40
N LYS A 27 20.44 8.73 2.69
CA LYS A 27 19.25 9.47 2.16
C LYS A 27 18.94 9.16 0.69
N LYS A 28 19.74 8.30 0.03
CA LYS A 28 19.55 7.96 -1.38
C LYS A 28 18.90 6.59 -1.53
N VAL A 29 17.90 6.52 -2.39
CA VAL A 29 17.26 5.29 -2.82
C VAL A 29 17.50 5.10 -4.30
N PHE A 30 18.06 3.95 -4.67
CA PHE A 30 18.29 3.55 -6.06
C PHE A 30 17.30 2.46 -6.42
N ILE A 31 16.64 2.63 -7.55
CA ILE A 31 15.78 1.60 -8.15
C ILE A 31 16.61 0.94 -9.24
N ASP A 32 17.02 -0.29 -9.02
CA ASP A 32 17.89 -1.01 -9.95
C ASP A 32 17.10 -1.79 -11.00
N LYS A 33 15.94 -2.32 -10.64
CA LYS A 33 15.07 -3.08 -11.53
C LYS A 33 13.66 -3.18 -10.96
N SER A 34 12.67 -3.22 -11.83
CA SER A 34 11.28 -3.52 -11.48
C SER A 34 10.69 -4.48 -12.50
N ILE A 35 10.02 -5.51 -12.02
CA ILE A 35 9.41 -6.52 -12.88
C ILE A 35 8.00 -6.77 -12.36
N ILE A 36 7.04 -6.72 -13.26
CA ILE A 36 5.64 -7.06 -12.99
C ILE A 36 5.35 -8.40 -13.66
N LYS A 37 4.66 -9.26 -12.93
CA LYS A 37 4.14 -10.52 -13.44
C LYS A 37 2.66 -10.60 -13.11
N GLU A 38 1.85 -10.84 -14.13
CA GLU A 38 0.43 -11.11 -13.97
C GLU A 38 0.25 -12.48 -13.29
N ILE A 39 -0.34 -12.46 -12.12
CA ILE A 39 -0.72 -13.63 -11.34
C ILE A 39 -2.00 -13.26 -10.63
N ASN A 40 -3.09 -13.92 -10.96
CA ASN A 40 -4.36 -13.72 -10.29
C ASN A 40 -4.30 -14.37 -8.91
N PHE A 41 -4.62 -13.58 -7.91
CA PHE A 41 -4.66 -13.99 -6.52
C PHE A 41 -6.12 -14.09 -6.07
N ASP A 42 -6.68 -15.27 -6.08
CA ASP A 42 -8.02 -15.53 -5.56
C ASP A 42 -7.92 -16.29 -4.22
N ILE A 43 -7.92 -15.53 -3.10
CA ILE A 43 -7.95 -16.10 -1.75
C ILE A 43 -9.39 -16.45 -1.31
N LYS A 44 -10.40 -15.95 -2.03
CA LYS A 44 -11.82 -16.08 -1.61
C LYS A 44 -12.29 -17.51 -1.44
N ASN A 45 -11.57 -18.45 -2.03
CA ASN A 45 -11.84 -19.86 -1.85
C ASN A 45 -10.95 -20.44 -0.75
N ASP A 46 -11.39 -20.37 0.48
CA ASP A 46 -10.83 -21.12 1.63
C ASP A 46 -10.77 -22.64 1.37
N SER A 47 -11.41 -23.11 0.33
CA SER A 47 -11.60 -24.53 0.01
C SER A 47 -10.52 -25.13 -0.87
N ASN A 48 -9.72 -24.38 -1.61
CA ASN A 48 -8.78 -24.97 -2.56
C ASN A 48 -7.31 -24.79 -2.11
N SER A 49 -6.87 -25.72 -1.29
CA SER A 49 -5.44 -25.87 -0.95
C SER A 49 -4.52 -25.95 -2.19
N ILE A 50 -5.01 -26.49 -3.29
CA ILE A 50 -4.26 -26.69 -4.55
C ILE A 50 -3.95 -25.35 -5.24
N GLU A 51 -4.94 -24.46 -5.41
CA GLU A 51 -4.75 -23.14 -6.05
C GLU A 51 -3.81 -22.26 -5.24
N LYS A 52 -3.93 -22.30 -3.92
CA LYS A 52 -3.02 -21.59 -3.01
C LYS A 52 -1.59 -22.10 -3.11
N ILE A 53 -1.41 -23.42 -3.18
CA ILE A 53 -0.08 -24.04 -3.37
C ILE A 53 0.50 -23.60 -4.70
N LYS A 54 -0.27 -23.68 -5.79
CA LYS A 54 0.15 -23.26 -7.12
C LYS A 54 0.56 -21.79 -7.16
N TYR A 55 -0.23 -20.91 -6.52
CA TYR A 55 0.11 -19.50 -6.41
C TYR A 55 1.46 -19.30 -5.70
N ILE A 56 1.67 -19.97 -4.56
CA ILE A 56 2.93 -19.90 -3.82
C ILE A 56 4.09 -20.35 -4.72
N GLU A 57 3.94 -21.47 -5.42
CA GLU A 57 4.97 -22.02 -6.32
C GLU A 57 5.29 -21.05 -7.45
N ASP A 58 4.28 -20.42 -8.06
CA ASP A 58 4.45 -19.45 -9.15
C ASP A 58 5.17 -18.19 -8.65
N VAL A 59 4.82 -17.68 -7.47
CA VAL A 59 5.52 -16.54 -6.84
C VAL A 59 6.95 -16.90 -6.50
N VAL A 60 7.17 -18.05 -5.87
CA VAL A 60 8.51 -18.52 -5.47
C VAL A 60 9.41 -18.71 -6.70
N ARG A 61 8.89 -19.36 -7.75
CA ARG A 61 9.61 -19.58 -9.00
C ARG A 61 10.01 -18.25 -9.63
N PHE A 62 9.07 -17.32 -9.77
CA PHE A 62 9.32 -16.00 -10.31
C PHE A 62 10.41 -15.24 -9.54
N VAL A 63 10.28 -15.18 -8.21
CA VAL A 63 11.25 -14.44 -7.37
C VAL A 63 12.63 -15.07 -7.44
N LYS A 64 12.73 -16.42 -7.40
CA LYS A 64 14.02 -17.12 -7.53
C LYS A 64 14.70 -16.90 -8.87
N GLU A 65 13.95 -16.97 -9.97
CA GLU A 65 14.45 -16.72 -11.32
C GLU A 65 15.03 -15.32 -11.45
N GLU A 66 14.31 -14.31 -10.95
CA GLU A 66 14.75 -12.93 -11.06
C GLU A 66 15.93 -12.59 -10.14
N ILE A 67 15.97 -13.18 -8.94
CA ILE A 67 17.14 -13.07 -8.06
C ILE A 67 18.36 -13.74 -8.69
N GLY A 68 18.19 -14.90 -9.29
CA GLY A 68 19.27 -15.62 -9.98
C GLY A 68 19.90 -14.81 -11.11
N LYS A 69 19.08 -14.10 -11.90
CA LYS A 69 19.55 -13.20 -12.94
C LYS A 69 20.36 -12.01 -12.42
N SER A 70 20.04 -11.53 -11.21
CA SER A 70 20.67 -10.33 -10.63
C SER A 70 22.10 -10.55 -10.15
N LYS A 71 22.54 -11.80 -9.91
CA LYS A 71 23.82 -12.18 -9.32
C LYS A 71 24.13 -11.46 -7.98
N ILE A 72 23.14 -10.90 -7.33
CA ILE A 72 23.25 -10.13 -6.10
C ILE A 72 22.65 -10.91 -4.96
N LEU A 73 23.34 -11.00 -3.82
CA LEU A 73 22.81 -11.60 -2.62
C LEU A 73 21.91 -10.62 -1.86
N TYR A 74 20.62 -10.97 -1.74
CA TYR A 74 19.64 -10.25 -0.95
C TYR A 74 19.36 -11.00 0.36
N LYS A 75 19.36 -10.29 1.48
CA LYS A 75 19.14 -10.87 2.81
C LYS A 75 17.75 -10.57 3.37
N ASN A 76 17.10 -9.55 2.88
CA ASN A 76 15.82 -9.08 3.41
C ASN A 76 14.81 -8.87 2.29
N LEU A 77 13.59 -9.32 2.52
CA LEU A 77 12.45 -9.13 1.64
C LEU A 77 11.40 -8.29 2.37
N TYR A 78 10.94 -7.25 1.71
CA TYR A 78 9.87 -6.38 2.18
C TYR A 78 8.60 -6.72 1.40
N PHE A 79 7.49 -6.89 2.10
CA PHE A 79 6.20 -7.19 1.50
C PHE A 79 5.28 -5.96 1.57
N ASN A 80 4.78 -5.53 0.43
CA ASN A 80 3.69 -4.59 0.31
C ASN A 80 2.47 -5.35 -0.21
N ILE A 81 1.41 -5.41 0.60
CA ILE A 81 0.23 -6.20 0.28
C ILE A 81 -0.96 -5.27 0.11
N GLN A 82 -1.60 -5.39 -1.02
CA GLN A 82 -2.82 -4.67 -1.32
C GLN A 82 -3.75 -5.58 -2.13
N ILE A 83 -4.66 -6.21 -1.44
CA ILE A 83 -5.65 -7.12 -1.98
C ILE A 83 -7.04 -6.72 -1.45
N GLN A 84 -8.11 -7.10 -2.16
CA GLN A 84 -9.48 -6.75 -1.80
C GLN A 84 -9.91 -7.29 -0.42
N ASP A 85 -9.31 -8.38 0.03
CA ASP A 85 -9.62 -8.99 1.32
C ASP A 85 -9.09 -8.20 2.53
N ILE A 86 -8.30 -7.15 2.30
CA ILE A 86 -7.92 -6.21 3.35
C ILE A 86 -9.06 -5.21 3.55
N VAL A 87 -9.79 -5.36 4.64
CA VAL A 87 -10.85 -4.43 5.01
C VAL A 87 -10.25 -3.25 5.77
N ILE A 88 -10.58 -2.05 5.35
CA ILE A 88 -10.13 -0.80 5.98
C ILE A 88 -11.36 0.01 6.37
N ARG A 89 -11.42 0.45 7.64
CA ARG A 89 -12.57 1.18 8.18
C ARG A 89 -12.18 2.20 9.21
N ASN A 90 -13.12 3.12 9.45
CA ASN A 90 -13.11 3.98 10.62
C ASN A 90 -14.17 3.52 11.61
N VAL A 91 -13.79 3.41 12.86
CA VAL A 91 -14.68 3.08 13.96
C VAL A 91 -14.51 4.07 15.11
N GLU A 92 -15.58 4.27 15.86
CA GLU A 92 -15.55 5.08 17.06
C GLU A 92 -15.66 4.16 18.28
N VAL A 93 -14.67 4.22 19.18
CA VAL A 93 -14.63 3.42 20.39
C VAL A 93 -14.40 4.32 21.61
N LEU A 94 -14.67 3.81 22.82
CA LEU A 94 -14.42 4.55 24.05
C LEU A 94 -12.93 4.76 24.28
N ASN A 95 -12.59 5.93 24.79
CA ASN A 95 -11.22 6.28 25.15
C ASN A 95 -10.82 5.58 26.46
N THR A 96 -10.00 4.57 26.34
CA THR A 96 -9.45 3.83 27.48
C THR A 96 -7.92 3.81 27.40
N LYS A 97 -7.27 3.72 28.57
CA LYS A 97 -5.79 3.63 28.65
C LYS A 97 -5.25 2.26 28.23
N LYS A 98 -6.09 1.22 28.24
CA LYS A 98 -5.67 -0.15 27.95
C LYS A 98 -5.86 -0.48 26.49
N LYS A 99 -4.77 -0.72 25.78
CA LYS A 99 -4.82 -1.14 24.36
C LYS A 99 -5.68 -2.36 24.11
N ARG A 100 -5.72 -3.30 25.07
CA ARG A 100 -6.54 -4.51 24.96
C ARG A 100 -8.03 -4.18 24.92
N ASP A 101 -8.48 -3.23 25.72
CA ASP A 101 -9.90 -2.85 25.77
C ASP A 101 -10.29 -2.14 24.46
N ILE A 102 -9.40 -1.30 23.92
CA ILE A 102 -9.61 -0.66 22.60
C ILE A 102 -9.76 -1.74 21.55
N LEU A 103 -8.86 -2.73 21.51
CA LEU A 103 -8.93 -3.82 20.52
C LEU A 103 -10.22 -4.62 20.66
N SER A 104 -10.64 -4.97 21.86
CA SER A 104 -11.90 -5.70 22.10
C SER A 104 -13.14 -4.92 21.64
N MET A 105 -13.14 -3.59 21.81
CA MET A 105 -14.22 -2.73 21.31
C MET A 105 -14.21 -2.68 19.78
N ILE A 106 -13.03 -2.60 19.15
CA ILE A 106 -12.91 -2.67 17.68
C ILE A 106 -13.42 -4.02 17.17
N GLU A 107 -13.01 -5.13 17.78
CA GLU A 107 -13.48 -6.48 17.44
C GLU A 107 -14.99 -6.58 17.53
N PHE A 108 -15.58 -6.05 18.59
CA PHE A 108 -17.03 -6.01 18.77
C PHE A 108 -17.72 -5.21 17.65
N GLU A 109 -17.26 -4.00 17.37
CA GLU A 109 -17.79 -3.15 16.29
C GLU A 109 -17.71 -3.82 14.93
N ILE A 110 -16.59 -4.45 14.61
CA ILE A 110 -16.42 -5.18 13.34
C ILE A 110 -17.48 -6.27 13.20
N THR A 111 -17.65 -7.09 14.23
CA THR A 111 -18.57 -8.24 14.20
C THR A 111 -20.04 -7.84 14.08
N GLN A 112 -20.40 -6.61 14.44
CA GLN A 112 -21.77 -6.09 14.26
C GLN A 112 -22.10 -5.78 12.80
N TYR A 113 -21.12 -5.41 11.99
CA TYR A 113 -21.35 -4.90 10.65
C TYR A 113 -20.78 -5.77 9.53
N ILE A 114 -19.83 -6.63 9.84
CA ILE A 114 -19.19 -7.49 8.84
C ILE A 114 -19.35 -8.96 9.27
N PRO A 115 -19.95 -9.79 8.44
CA PRO A 115 -20.17 -11.21 8.74
C PRO A 115 -18.87 -12.01 8.53
N ILE A 116 -17.84 -11.74 9.32
CA ILE A 116 -16.54 -12.42 9.27
C ILE A 116 -16.25 -13.15 10.58
N ASN A 117 -15.46 -14.21 10.49
CA ASN A 117 -14.87 -14.82 11.67
C ASN A 117 -13.64 -14.04 12.11
N ILE A 118 -13.79 -13.22 13.15
CA ILE A 118 -12.71 -12.36 13.66
C ILE A 118 -11.46 -13.14 14.07
N ASN A 119 -11.63 -14.40 14.52
CA ASN A 119 -10.50 -15.25 14.92
C ASN A 119 -9.55 -15.58 13.75
N ASN A 120 -10.03 -15.47 12.51
CA ASN A 120 -9.23 -15.70 11.31
C ASN A 120 -8.55 -14.43 10.80
N HIS A 121 -8.75 -13.29 11.49
CA HIS A 121 -8.19 -12.01 11.08
C HIS A 121 -7.19 -11.46 12.09
N GLU A 122 -6.25 -10.68 11.61
CA GLU A 122 -5.38 -9.81 12.38
C GLU A 122 -5.86 -8.38 12.22
N ILE A 123 -6.07 -7.71 13.35
CA ILE A 123 -6.52 -6.32 13.40
C ILE A 123 -5.33 -5.44 13.74
N LYS A 124 -5.11 -4.41 12.90
CA LYS A 124 -4.20 -3.30 13.19
C LYS A 124 -4.97 -2.00 13.18
N TYR A 125 -4.66 -1.11 14.09
CA TYR A 125 -5.36 0.17 14.17
C TYR A 125 -4.44 1.33 14.48
N ASN A 126 -4.84 2.53 14.01
CA ASN A 126 -4.21 3.80 14.30
C ASN A 126 -5.27 4.75 14.89
N ILE A 127 -4.93 5.42 15.99
CA ILE A 127 -5.79 6.44 16.57
C ILE A 127 -5.70 7.70 15.72
N ILE A 128 -6.81 8.07 15.09
CA ILE A 128 -6.91 9.27 14.27
C ILE A 128 -7.10 10.50 15.14
N LYS A 129 -8.10 10.46 16.05
CA LYS A 129 -8.47 11.55 16.91
C LYS A 129 -8.98 11.02 18.26
N ALA A 130 -8.57 11.69 19.33
CA ALA A 130 -9.15 11.51 20.64
C ALA A 130 -9.99 12.75 20.95
N LYS A 131 -11.24 12.57 21.32
CA LYS A 131 -12.15 13.64 21.73
C LYS A 131 -12.93 13.17 22.95
N ASN A 132 -12.68 13.80 24.11
CA ASN A 132 -13.31 13.46 25.39
C ASN A 132 -13.21 11.95 25.68
N GLU A 133 -14.35 11.28 25.77
CA GLU A 133 -14.45 9.86 26.08
C GLU A 133 -14.38 8.93 24.84
N LYS A 134 -14.18 9.48 23.65
CA LYS A 134 -14.21 8.74 22.38
C LYS A 134 -12.90 8.81 21.61
N LEU A 135 -12.55 7.71 20.98
CA LEU A 135 -11.45 7.60 20.02
C LEU A 135 -12.01 7.28 18.65
N ASN A 136 -11.63 8.08 17.65
CA ASN A 136 -11.77 7.69 16.25
C ASN A 136 -10.55 6.88 15.86
N VAL A 137 -10.77 5.69 15.35
CA VAL A 137 -9.74 4.72 15.02
C VAL A 137 -9.87 4.35 13.55
N HIS A 138 -8.74 4.39 12.85
CA HIS A 138 -8.61 3.84 11.51
C HIS A 138 -8.04 2.43 11.63
N GLU A 139 -8.81 1.44 11.24
CA GLU A 139 -8.48 0.04 11.38
C GLU A 139 -8.26 -0.65 10.05
N SER A 140 -7.46 -1.69 10.07
CA SER A 140 -7.30 -2.62 8.97
C SER A 140 -7.38 -4.06 9.47
N LEU A 141 -8.18 -4.85 8.77
CA LEU A 141 -8.30 -6.28 8.98
C LEU A 141 -7.61 -7.01 7.86
N CYS A 142 -6.75 -7.94 8.23
CA CYS A 142 -6.02 -8.79 7.30
C CYS A 142 -6.23 -10.25 7.69
N GLN A 143 -6.53 -11.11 6.73
CA GLN A 143 -6.66 -12.54 7.01
C GLN A 143 -5.32 -13.12 7.49
N LYS A 144 -5.36 -13.91 8.56
CA LYS A 144 -4.15 -14.61 9.08
C LYS A 144 -3.51 -15.55 8.05
N SER A 145 -4.30 -16.03 7.09
CA SER A 145 -3.81 -16.83 5.96
C SER A 145 -2.76 -16.11 5.11
N ILE A 146 -2.79 -14.78 5.06
CA ILE A 146 -1.79 -13.97 4.35
C ILE A 146 -0.42 -14.09 5.05
N ASN A 147 -0.39 -14.07 6.37
CA ASN A 147 0.86 -14.27 7.11
C ASN A 147 1.46 -15.68 6.85
N GLN A 148 0.60 -16.70 6.75
CA GLN A 148 1.05 -18.04 6.37
C GLN A 148 1.55 -18.10 4.93
N LEU A 149 0.89 -17.40 4.00
CA LEU A 149 1.35 -17.27 2.61
C LEU A 149 2.76 -16.67 2.56
N ILE A 150 2.97 -15.54 3.25
CA ILE A 150 4.27 -14.86 3.30
C ILE A 150 5.34 -15.79 3.90
N LYS A 151 5.00 -16.49 4.98
CA LYS A 151 5.89 -17.47 5.60
C LYS A 151 6.31 -18.56 4.60
N ASN A 152 5.35 -19.14 3.90
CA ASN A 152 5.61 -20.18 2.90
C ASN A 152 6.50 -19.66 1.75
N ILE A 153 6.23 -18.44 1.26
CA ILE A 153 7.05 -17.81 0.23
C ILE A 153 8.49 -17.63 0.73
N THR A 154 8.67 -17.06 1.93
CA THR A 154 9.99 -16.73 2.47
C THR A 154 10.82 -17.96 2.81
N GLU A 155 10.21 -19.01 3.37
CA GLU A 155 10.87 -20.29 3.64
C GLU A 155 11.37 -20.93 2.34
N ASN A 156 10.56 -20.91 1.28
CA ASN A 156 10.94 -21.46 0.00
C ASN A 156 12.03 -20.64 -0.71
N ILE A 157 11.99 -19.31 -0.62
CA ILE A 157 13.02 -18.43 -1.21
C ILE A 157 14.31 -18.41 -0.37
N LYS A 158 14.23 -18.75 0.91
CA LYS A 158 15.30 -18.66 1.91
C LYS A 158 15.80 -17.23 2.14
N ILE A 159 14.89 -16.28 2.10
CA ILE A 159 15.14 -14.86 2.41
C ILE A 159 14.18 -14.44 3.53
N ASN A 160 14.72 -13.83 4.59
CA ASN A 160 13.92 -13.44 5.75
C ASN A 160 12.95 -12.28 5.41
N PRO A 161 11.68 -12.37 5.85
CA PRO A 161 10.77 -11.26 5.76
C PRO A 161 11.21 -10.17 6.74
N LYS A 162 11.41 -8.95 6.23
CA LYS A 162 11.84 -7.83 7.08
C LYS A 162 10.67 -7.02 7.58
N THR A 163 9.73 -6.75 6.69
CA THR A 163 8.56 -5.92 6.97
C THR A 163 7.42 -6.34 6.06
N ILE A 164 6.23 -6.41 6.63
CA ILE A 164 4.97 -6.57 5.92
C ILE A 164 4.16 -5.31 6.15
N ASN A 165 3.70 -4.68 5.09
CA ASN A 165 2.93 -3.46 5.19
C ASN A 165 1.82 -3.41 4.12
N ILE A 166 0.89 -2.50 4.31
CA ILE A 166 -0.17 -2.16 3.36
C ILE A 166 -0.03 -0.70 2.93
N ASN A 167 -0.55 -0.36 1.75
CA ASN A 167 -0.25 0.91 1.10
C ASN A 167 -0.61 2.15 1.92
N PHE A 168 -1.77 2.19 2.57
CA PHE A 168 -2.15 3.37 3.35
C PHE A 168 -1.20 3.64 4.54
N ASN A 169 -0.66 2.61 5.17
CA ASN A 169 0.34 2.78 6.22
C ASN A 169 1.64 3.38 5.69
N ILE A 170 2.00 3.04 4.45
CA ILE A 170 3.18 3.59 3.77
C ILE A 170 2.96 5.08 3.50
N LEU A 171 1.79 5.46 2.97
CA LEU A 171 1.43 6.84 2.74
C LEU A 171 1.41 7.65 4.04
N GLN A 172 0.79 7.13 5.09
CA GLN A 172 0.77 7.80 6.41
C GLN A 172 2.19 8.00 6.96
N LYS A 173 3.08 7.04 6.77
CA LYS A 173 4.49 7.17 7.14
C LYS A 173 5.18 8.30 6.39
N LEU A 174 4.97 8.42 5.07
CA LEU A 174 5.52 9.51 4.27
C LEU A 174 5.01 10.87 4.72
N ILE A 175 3.73 10.98 5.07
CA ILE A 175 3.10 12.17 5.63
C ILE A 175 3.73 12.53 6.98
N ASN A 176 3.84 11.58 7.89
CA ASN A 176 4.40 11.78 9.24
C ASN A 176 5.87 12.24 9.19
N LEU A 177 6.63 11.74 8.23
CA LEU A 177 8.03 12.13 8.02
C LEU A 177 8.17 13.45 7.23
N ASN A 178 7.05 14.06 6.83
CA ASN A 178 7.00 15.28 6.03
C ASN A 178 7.85 15.18 4.74
N LEU A 179 7.69 14.09 4.01
CA LEU A 179 8.46 13.78 2.82
C LEU A 179 7.73 14.09 1.51
N ILE A 180 6.46 14.44 1.54
CA ILE A 180 5.66 14.78 0.37
C ILE A 180 5.83 16.26 0.04
N GLU A 181 6.12 16.58 -1.23
CA GLU A 181 6.20 17.95 -1.72
C GLU A 181 4.82 18.61 -1.75
N ASN A 182 4.78 19.90 -1.48
CA ASN A 182 3.60 20.75 -1.60
C ASN A 182 2.34 20.17 -0.93
N PHE A 183 2.51 19.27 0.03
CA PHE A 183 1.40 18.68 0.76
C PHE A 183 0.88 19.67 1.79
N SER A 184 -0.39 20.03 1.65
CA SER A 184 -1.17 20.70 2.68
C SER A 184 -1.63 19.70 3.75
N GLU A 185 -2.28 20.18 4.80
CA GLU A 185 -2.78 19.31 5.87
C GLU A 185 -3.99 18.45 5.44
N GLU A 186 -4.65 18.85 4.35
CA GLU A 186 -5.83 18.18 3.78
C GLU A 186 -5.62 17.87 2.31
N GLY A 187 -6.17 16.78 1.83
CA GLY A 187 -6.14 16.39 0.42
C GLY A 187 -6.53 14.95 0.20
N VAL A 188 -6.68 14.62 -1.06
CA VAL A 188 -6.98 13.25 -1.52
C VAL A 188 -5.77 12.67 -2.21
N PHE A 189 -5.40 11.46 -1.84
CA PHE A 189 -4.33 10.70 -2.47
C PHE A 189 -4.93 9.50 -3.21
N ILE A 190 -4.66 9.42 -4.50
CA ILE A 190 -5.14 8.34 -5.36
C ILE A 190 -3.96 7.49 -5.80
N GLU A 191 -3.88 6.27 -5.32
CA GLU A 191 -2.93 5.29 -5.81
C GLU A 191 -3.54 4.48 -6.94
N CYS A 192 -2.93 4.53 -8.12
CA CYS A 192 -3.38 3.83 -9.31
C CYS A 192 -2.70 2.46 -9.39
N LYS A 193 -3.49 1.40 -9.32
CA LYS A 193 -3.10 0.03 -9.60
C LYS A 193 -3.63 -0.38 -10.98
N LYS A 194 -3.34 -1.60 -11.42
CA LYS A 194 -3.77 -2.09 -12.73
C LYS A 194 -5.31 -2.11 -12.84
N SER A 195 -5.99 -2.78 -11.93
CA SER A 195 -7.46 -2.93 -11.93
C SER A 195 -8.18 -2.08 -10.87
N GLN A 196 -7.44 -1.45 -9.94
CA GLN A 196 -8.00 -0.80 -8.77
C GLN A 196 -7.46 0.60 -8.54
N LEU A 197 -8.21 1.37 -7.78
CA LEU A 197 -7.82 2.66 -7.21
C LEU A 197 -7.90 2.57 -5.69
N ILE A 198 -6.88 3.08 -5.01
CA ILE A 198 -6.88 3.24 -3.56
C ILE A 198 -6.94 4.73 -3.28
N ILE A 199 -8.03 5.17 -2.69
CA ILE A 199 -8.25 6.59 -2.38
C ILE A 199 -8.11 6.80 -0.89
N ASN A 200 -7.16 7.63 -0.50
CA ASN A 200 -6.94 8.01 0.88
C ASN A 200 -7.28 9.49 1.07
N ILE A 201 -8.21 9.77 1.96
CA ILE A 201 -8.57 11.13 2.36
C ILE A 201 -7.76 11.50 3.60
N THR A 202 -7.09 12.63 3.54
CA THR A 202 -6.29 13.16 4.66
C THR A 202 -6.89 14.43 5.22
N LYS A 203 -6.82 14.56 6.53
CA LYS A 203 -7.13 15.77 7.27
C LYS A 203 -6.23 15.87 8.49
N ASP A 204 -5.72 17.06 8.80
CA ASP A 204 -4.75 17.29 9.87
C ASP A 204 -3.53 16.36 9.77
N LYS A 205 -3.02 16.12 8.56
CA LYS A 205 -1.91 15.19 8.25
C LYS A 205 -2.16 13.73 8.62
N LYS A 206 -3.41 13.33 8.78
CA LYS A 206 -3.80 11.94 9.08
C LYS A 206 -4.74 11.42 8.01
N ILE A 207 -4.53 10.18 7.60
CA ILE A 207 -5.50 9.48 6.77
C ILE A 207 -6.74 9.25 7.62
N ARG A 208 -7.86 9.77 7.14
CA ARG A 208 -9.16 9.67 7.80
C ARG A 208 -9.99 8.55 7.23
N GLU A 209 -9.94 8.40 5.91
CA GLU A 209 -10.74 7.43 5.18
C GLU A 209 -9.89 6.81 4.07
N THR A 210 -10.17 5.55 3.78
CA THR A 210 -9.56 4.82 2.66
C THR A 210 -10.64 4.05 1.93
N TYR A 211 -10.67 4.21 0.61
CA TYR A 211 -11.58 3.50 -0.28
C TYR A 211 -10.78 2.66 -1.28
N LEU A 212 -11.25 1.44 -1.49
CA LEU A 212 -10.75 0.52 -2.50
C LEU A 212 -11.81 0.41 -3.58
N LEU A 213 -11.51 0.85 -4.78
CA LEU A 213 -12.45 0.92 -5.89
C LEU A 213 -11.91 0.17 -7.09
N SER A 214 -12.78 -0.57 -7.78
CA SER A 214 -12.46 -1.09 -9.12
C SER A 214 -12.44 0.06 -10.14
N LYS A 215 -11.67 -0.10 -11.23
CA LYS A 215 -11.65 0.87 -12.34
C LYS A 215 -12.87 0.67 -13.26
N GLU A 216 -14.06 0.81 -12.72
CA GLU A 216 -15.35 0.68 -13.43
C GLU A 216 -16.13 1.98 -13.43
N GLY A 217 -17.11 2.11 -14.32
CA GLY A 217 -17.87 3.35 -14.50
C GLY A 217 -18.53 3.91 -13.24
N LYS A 218 -19.04 3.04 -12.35
CA LYS A 218 -19.66 3.48 -11.07
C LYS A 218 -18.65 4.10 -10.11
N SER A 219 -17.41 3.67 -10.15
CA SER A 219 -16.34 4.22 -9.32
C SER A 219 -15.99 5.65 -9.70
N TYR A 220 -16.12 6.00 -10.97
CA TYR A 220 -15.88 7.36 -11.46
C TYR A 220 -16.88 8.36 -10.91
N GLU A 221 -18.16 8.00 -10.89
CA GLU A 221 -19.18 8.87 -10.31
C GLU A 221 -18.97 9.07 -8.81
N PHE A 222 -18.54 8.02 -8.09
CA PHE A 222 -18.16 8.10 -6.69
C PHE A 222 -16.99 9.06 -6.49
N ILE A 223 -15.91 8.90 -7.26
CA ILE A 223 -14.72 9.77 -7.20
C ILE A 223 -15.11 11.22 -7.48
N LYS A 224 -15.91 11.47 -8.50
CA LYS A 224 -16.36 12.82 -8.87
C LYS A 224 -17.14 13.49 -7.74
N ARG A 225 -17.98 12.75 -7.02
CA ARG A 225 -18.70 13.28 -5.85
C ARG A 225 -17.75 13.54 -4.69
N LEU A 226 -16.88 12.61 -4.41
CA LEU A 226 -15.90 12.69 -3.32
C LEU A 226 -14.99 13.89 -3.46
N LEU A 227 -14.53 14.17 -4.67
CA LEU A 227 -13.53 15.21 -4.92
C LEU A 227 -14.09 16.63 -4.89
N ARG A 228 -15.41 16.82 -4.93
CA ARG A 228 -16.04 18.16 -4.88
C ARG A 228 -15.65 18.97 -3.65
N ASP A 229 -15.38 18.27 -2.54
CA ASP A 229 -15.07 18.90 -1.25
C ASP A 229 -13.57 19.14 -1.04
N PHE A 230 -12.73 18.79 -2.04
CA PHE A 230 -11.28 18.87 -1.92
C PHE A 230 -10.66 19.72 -3.02
N LYS A 231 -9.75 20.61 -2.62
CA LYS A 231 -8.96 21.42 -3.54
C LYS A 231 -7.75 20.67 -4.10
N TYR A 232 -7.11 19.84 -3.29
CA TYR A 232 -5.83 19.19 -3.63
C TYR A 232 -6.00 17.69 -3.79
N VAL A 233 -5.63 17.19 -4.96
CA VAL A 233 -5.60 15.77 -5.30
C VAL A 233 -4.19 15.40 -5.72
N TYR A 234 -3.65 14.35 -5.12
CA TYR A 234 -2.34 13.80 -5.44
C TYR A 234 -2.51 12.38 -5.98
N TYR A 235 -1.83 12.06 -7.07
CA TYR A 235 -1.91 10.73 -7.66
C TYR A 235 -0.53 10.09 -7.79
N TYR A 236 -0.47 8.76 -7.75
CA TYR A 236 0.73 7.97 -7.90
C TYR A 236 0.37 6.50 -8.22
N GLY A 237 1.37 5.68 -8.57
CA GLY A 237 1.18 4.27 -8.88
C GLY A 237 1.49 3.93 -10.33
N ILE A 238 1.16 2.71 -10.78
CA ILE A 238 1.68 2.16 -12.05
C ILE A 238 0.88 2.55 -13.31
N GLU A 239 -0.34 3.05 -13.18
CA GLU A 239 -1.19 3.43 -14.31
C GLU A 239 -1.77 4.83 -14.11
N ASN A 240 -0.91 5.83 -14.16
CA ASN A 240 -1.28 7.22 -13.85
C ASN A 240 -2.01 7.93 -14.99
N CYS A 241 -1.81 7.53 -16.24
CA CYS A 241 -2.47 8.13 -17.41
C CYS A 241 -3.99 8.18 -17.26
N PHE A 242 -4.57 7.22 -16.58
CA PHE A 242 -5.98 7.18 -16.26
C PHE A 242 -6.46 8.42 -15.47
N ILE A 243 -5.70 8.85 -14.47
CA ILE A 243 -6.05 10.01 -13.64
C ILE A 243 -5.95 11.29 -14.47
N GLU A 244 -4.90 11.44 -15.28
CA GLU A 244 -4.71 12.59 -16.13
C GLU A 244 -5.84 12.75 -17.16
N GLU A 245 -6.26 11.64 -17.78
CA GLU A 245 -7.40 11.65 -18.71
C GLU A 245 -8.71 11.96 -18.00
N TYR A 246 -8.95 11.35 -16.86
CA TYR A 246 -10.16 11.57 -16.09
C TYR A 246 -10.32 13.02 -15.64
N PHE A 247 -9.23 13.63 -15.16
CA PHE A 247 -9.27 15.01 -14.64
C PHE A 247 -9.18 16.11 -15.73
N LYS A 248 -8.88 15.76 -16.97
CA LYS A 248 -8.98 16.75 -18.09
C LYS A 248 -10.35 17.41 -18.20
N TYR A 249 -11.39 16.71 -17.75
CA TYR A 249 -12.80 17.13 -17.91
C TYR A 249 -13.48 17.47 -16.58
N THR A 250 -12.73 17.52 -15.49
CA THR A 250 -13.28 17.88 -14.18
C THR A 250 -13.16 19.37 -13.89
N ASP A 251 -13.85 19.81 -12.86
CA ASP A 251 -13.92 21.20 -12.45
C ASP A 251 -12.52 21.81 -12.27
N LYS A 252 -12.28 22.97 -12.89
CA LYS A 252 -10.99 23.70 -12.85
C LYS A 252 -10.58 24.17 -11.44
N SER A 253 -11.45 24.02 -10.45
CA SER A 253 -11.16 24.37 -9.06
C SER A 253 -10.30 23.33 -8.33
N ILE A 254 -10.14 22.13 -8.90
CA ILE A 254 -9.39 21.03 -8.30
C ILE A 254 -7.96 21.04 -8.87
N GLU A 255 -6.98 21.14 -7.98
CA GLU A 255 -5.55 21.02 -8.33
C GLU A 255 -5.12 19.56 -8.26
N VAL A 256 -4.88 18.95 -9.42
CA VAL A 256 -4.46 17.55 -9.55
C VAL A 256 -2.97 17.48 -9.84
N ASN A 257 -2.22 16.89 -8.93
CA ASN A 257 -0.76 16.87 -8.97
C ASN A 257 -0.21 15.44 -8.85
N PRO A 258 0.85 15.09 -9.59
CA PRO A 258 1.61 13.88 -9.30
C PRO A 258 2.23 13.98 -7.90
N LEU A 259 2.16 12.89 -7.13
CA LEU A 259 2.79 12.84 -5.82
C LEU A 259 4.31 12.82 -5.98
N ARG A 260 4.97 13.83 -5.44
CA ARG A 260 6.43 13.95 -5.45
C ARG A 260 7.00 13.90 -4.04
N LEU A 261 8.16 13.28 -3.91
CA LEU A 261 8.91 13.26 -2.65
C LEU A 261 9.90 14.43 -2.61
N LYS A 262 10.00 15.06 -1.44
CA LYS A 262 10.98 16.15 -1.20
C LYS A 262 12.41 15.69 -1.47
N ASP A 263 13.27 16.59 -1.84
CA ASP A 263 14.72 16.37 -2.15
C ASP A 263 15.50 15.71 -1.01
N LYS A 264 14.91 15.64 0.19
CA LYS A 264 15.49 14.87 1.32
C LYS A 264 15.69 13.39 0.98
N VAL A 265 14.89 12.86 0.03
CA VAL A 265 14.98 11.49 -0.48
C VAL A 265 15.37 11.56 -1.95
N LYS A 266 16.66 11.43 -2.21
CA LYS A 266 17.15 11.35 -3.60
C LYS A 266 16.83 9.96 -4.16
N VAL A 267 15.98 9.91 -5.17
CA VAL A 267 15.65 8.68 -5.91
C VAL A 267 16.40 8.70 -7.23
N GLU A 268 17.23 7.71 -7.45
CA GLU A 268 17.96 7.51 -8.70
C GLU A 268 17.46 6.22 -9.37
N ASN A 269 17.14 6.30 -10.64
CA ASN A 269 16.71 5.16 -11.44
C ASN A 269 17.82 4.77 -12.39
N ASN A 270 18.28 3.51 -12.33
CA ASN A 270 19.45 3.06 -13.06
C ASN A 270 19.14 2.35 -14.39
N PHE A 271 17.87 2.14 -14.73
CA PHE A 271 17.55 1.31 -15.89
C PHE A 271 16.77 1.99 -17.02
N ASP A 272 16.40 3.28 -16.86
CA ASP A 272 15.79 4.00 -17.98
C ASP A 272 16.02 5.52 -17.87
N ALA A 273 16.59 6.10 -18.91
CA ALA A 273 16.89 7.53 -18.96
C ALA A 273 15.65 8.42 -19.12
N ASP A 274 14.53 7.87 -19.58
CA ASP A 274 13.29 8.63 -19.88
C ASP A 274 12.35 8.78 -18.68
N LEU A 275 12.81 8.50 -17.46
CA LEU A 275 11.95 8.18 -16.33
C LEU A 275 11.96 9.18 -15.17
N GLU A 276 12.26 10.47 -15.37
CA GLU A 276 12.00 11.45 -14.31
C GLU A 276 10.52 11.46 -13.89
N ASP A 277 9.60 11.28 -14.83
CA ASP A 277 8.16 11.19 -14.54
C ASP A 277 7.71 9.87 -13.91
N ASN A 278 8.50 8.80 -14.04
CA ASN A 278 8.11 7.48 -13.52
C ASN A 278 8.45 7.23 -12.04
N ARG A 279 9.03 8.18 -11.32
CA ARG A 279 9.27 8.07 -9.86
C ARG A 279 7.97 7.88 -9.09
N ILE A 280 6.89 8.45 -9.57
CA ILE A 280 5.55 8.30 -8.97
C ILE A 280 5.06 6.85 -8.94
N ASN A 281 5.56 6.00 -9.85
CA ASN A 281 5.24 4.58 -9.90
C ASN A 281 5.84 3.79 -8.72
N TYR A 282 6.80 4.37 -7.99
CA TYR A 282 7.57 3.70 -6.95
C TYR A 282 7.36 4.27 -5.55
N ILE A 283 6.43 5.20 -5.38
CA ILE A 283 6.18 5.88 -4.11
C ILE A 283 5.98 4.87 -2.96
N SER A 284 5.13 3.87 -3.17
CA SER A 284 4.88 2.83 -2.16
C SER A 284 6.13 1.99 -1.86
N ASN A 285 6.90 1.62 -2.89
CA ASN A 285 8.14 0.86 -2.72
C ASN A 285 9.22 1.66 -1.99
N ILE A 286 9.36 2.96 -2.32
CA ILE A 286 10.30 3.87 -1.66
C ILE A 286 9.89 4.10 -0.21
N GLY A 287 8.61 4.38 0.04
CA GLY A 287 8.07 4.59 1.38
C GLY A 287 8.23 3.39 2.30
N MET A 288 8.23 2.16 1.76
CA MET A 288 8.51 0.95 2.54
C MET A 288 9.87 0.98 3.21
N ILE A 289 10.89 1.52 2.55
CA ILE A 289 12.29 1.40 2.96
C ILE A 289 12.86 2.66 3.61
N ILE A 290 12.17 3.79 3.53
CA ILE A 290 12.53 5.01 4.23
C ILE A 290 12.28 4.84 5.73
#